data_eca01857da052f4f50d0e8733574d9f3
#
_entry.id   eca01857da052f4f50d0e8733574d9f3
#
_cell.length_a   1.000
_cell.length_b   1.000
_cell.length_c   1.000
_cell.angle_alpha   90.00
_cell.angle_beta   90.00
_cell.angle_gamma   90.00
#
_symmetry.space_group_name_H-M   'P 1'
#
loop_
_entity.id
_entity.type
_entity.pdbx_description
1 polymer ?
#
loop_
_entity_poly.entity_id
_entity_poly.type
_entity_poly.pdbx_seq_one_letter_code
_entity_poly.pdbx_strand_id
1 'polypeptide(L)'
;MLVVISCKEENTECTVLRGFFSNSKDPSVVLYANDTPIDTVYLDKDKNFIFNLKIKESQLYNFETKGKFQYVFIEPNDSLVVYANAYNFDESISFSGRGAAINNFILVQANEARREADLFKKYQSLPPNLYKEKIDSLYQLKKNEYEAFVKVNPTLSEKAKDLALVSATFPLYKEMEIYPFVYQSEDNVPLNCVLPEDFYDYRKRINYNDTFLEYFRPYYRYMVMYINNLAFTKYTYNKHTLVDVSQELGFHLEKIKIIDSLFSKGSLRDNLYRNAAYAYIFNIHIQEHRAYKDYFNKFAKYNKDNEHKAELDKVFRNVIALQAGNQPPDFDLINTKGEPTKFSEIQNPKVTTIYYFWSVNQQELSNLIFNRISQLKRLFPNVKFVGIDIGQDKTQWKKQVQNTDWTDQYHSINFMDLSQKILINNINKSLIIDKDGRIISAFEDIFSPNLEKILLSKES
;
A
#
# COMPACT_ATOMS: atom_id res chain seq x y z
N MET A 1 18.15 -64.87 13.05
CA MET A 1 17.36 -64.58 11.87
C MET A 1 16.82 -63.19 12.04
N LEU A 2 17.56 -62.19 11.52
CA LEU A 2 17.18 -60.76 11.59
C LEU A 2 16.25 -60.50 10.38
N VAL A 3 14.99 -60.20 10.69
CA VAL A 3 14.03 -59.69 9.67
C VAL A 3 14.26 -58.23 9.48
N VAL A 4 14.90 -57.83 8.40
CA VAL A 4 14.98 -56.45 7.92
C VAL A 4 13.65 -56.13 7.27
N ILE A 5 12.79 -55.42 7.99
CA ILE A 5 11.60 -54.77 7.41
C ILE A 5 12.09 -53.56 6.66
N SER A 6 12.20 -53.70 5.34
CA SER A 6 12.36 -52.56 4.42
C SER A 6 11.03 -51.82 4.38
N CYS A 7 10.92 -50.70 5.08
CA CYS A 7 9.89 -49.70 4.76
C CYS A 7 10.19 -49.17 3.36
N LYS A 8 9.41 -49.56 2.36
CA LYS A 8 9.27 -48.78 1.13
C LYS A 8 8.65 -47.44 1.57
N GLU A 9 9.45 -46.41 1.67
CA GLU A 9 8.97 -45.05 1.63
C GLU A 9 8.27 -44.87 0.28
N GLU A 10 6.96 -44.77 0.30
CA GLU A 10 6.27 -44.08 -0.77
C GLU A 10 6.82 -42.66 -0.78
N ASN A 11 7.57 -42.33 -1.83
CA ASN A 11 8.02 -40.97 -2.12
C ASN A 11 6.79 -40.09 -2.39
N THR A 12 6.06 -39.72 -1.38
CA THR A 12 5.16 -38.59 -1.44
C THR A 12 6.07 -37.36 -1.43
N GLU A 13 6.27 -36.80 -2.62
CA GLU A 13 6.93 -35.50 -2.84
C GLU A 13 6.24 -34.44 -1.97
N CYS A 14 6.70 -34.25 -0.75
CA CYS A 14 6.09 -33.35 0.23
C CYS A 14 6.94 -32.08 0.31
N THR A 15 6.37 -30.98 -0.18
CA THR A 15 6.95 -29.66 0.00
C THR A 15 6.53 -29.11 1.35
N VAL A 16 7.49 -28.66 2.14
CA VAL A 16 7.24 -28.21 3.52
C VAL A 16 7.77 -26.80 3.74
N LEU A 17 6.92 -25.95 4.26
CA LEU A 17 7.31 -24.66 4.86
C LEU A 17 7.01 -24.72 6.35
N ARG A 18 8.05 -24.69 7.16
CA ARG A 18 7.94 -24.63 8.63
C ARG A 18 8.68 -23.42 9.16
N GLY A 19 8.34 -22.99 10.36
CA GLY A 19 9.00 -21.84 10.94
C GLY A 19 8.81 -21.72 12.43
N PHE A 20 9.56 -20.77 12.98
CA PHE A 20 9.55 -20.41 14.39
C PHE A 20 9.56 -18.88 14.52
N PHE A 21 8.54 -18.34 15.20
CA PHE A 21 8.41 -16.90 15.42
C PHE A 21 8.57 -16.55 16.90
N SER A 22 9.82 -16.27 17.31
CA SER A 22 10.09 -15.89 18.70
C SER A 22 9.34 -14.61 19.07
N ASN A 23 8.91 -14.52 20.34
CA ASN A 23 8.19 -13.38 20.88
C ASN A 23 6.85 -13.03 20.17
N SER A 24 6.32 -13.94 19.34
CA SER A 24 5.03 -13.72 18.70
C SER A 24 3.89 -13.78 19.72
N LYS A 25 3.01 -12.76 19.68
CA LYS A 25 1.72 -12.73 20.37
C LYS A 25 0.58 -13.16 19.45
N ASP A 26 0.86 -13.37 18.17
CA ASP A 26 -0.11 -13.85 17.20
C ASP A 26 -0.34 -15.34 17.39
N PRO A 27 -1.59 -15.79 17.23
CA PRO A 27 -1.91 -17.20 17.30
C PRO A 27 -1.64 -17.95 15.99
N SER A 28 -1.53 -17.26 14.84
CA SER A 28 -1.58 -17.91 13.53
C SER A 28 -0.67 -17.27 12.49
N VAL A 29 -0.40 -18.06 11.46
CA VAL A 29 0.24 -17.65 10.20
C VAL A 29 -0.69 -18.02 9.05
N VAL A 30 -0.95 -17.08 8.14
CA VAL A 30 -1.75 -17.28 6.94
C VAL A 30 -0.82 -17.32 5.74
N LEU A 31 -0.96 -18.34 4.90
CA LEU A 31 -0.25 -18.46 3.63
C LEU A 31 -1.16 -18.01 2.49
N TYR A 32 -0.62 -17.17 1.60
CA TYR A 32 -1.32 -16.64 0.44
C TYR A 32 -0.66 -17.08 -0.87
N ALA A 33 -1.48 -17.30 -1.87
CA ALA A 33 -1.07 -17.38 -3.26
C ALA A 33 -1.83 -16.31 -4.04
N ASN A 34 -1.12 -15.44 -4.76
CA ASN A 34 -1.74 -14.38 -5.58
C ASN A 34 -2.79 -13.57 -4.80
N ASP A 35 -2.42 -13.04 -3.64
CA ASP A 35 -3.28 -12.28 -2.71
C ASP A 35 -4.50 -13.05 -2.15
N THR A 36 -4.63 -14.34 -2.45
CA THR A 36 -5.71 -15.20 -1.93
C THR A 36 -5.18 -16.06 -0.79
N PRO A 37 -5.80 -16.07 0.40
CA PRO A 37 -5.42 -16.97 1.48
C PRO A 37 -5.72 -18.41 1.07
N ILE A 38 -4.71 -19.29 1.17
CA ILE A 38 -4.81 -20.70 0.79
C ILE A 38 -4.77 -21.64 1.98
N ASP A 39 -4.09 -21.23 3.07
CA ASP A 39 -4.02 -22.03 4.29
C ASP A 39 -3.76 -21.14 5.51
N THR A 40 -4.19 -21.61 6.68
CA THR A 40 -3.96 -20.95 7.97
C THR A 40 -3.54 -21.96 9.00
N VAL A 41 -2.37 -21.78 9.58
CA VAL A 41 -1.85 -22.64 10.66
C VAL A 41 -1.70 -21.86 11.95
N TYR A 42 -1.92 -22.53 13.07
CA TYR A 42 -1.76 -21.92 14.39
C TYR A 42 -0.36 -22.23 14.95
N LEU A 43 0.21 -21.24 15.64
CA LEU A 43 1.47 -21.42 16.35
C LEU A 43 1.26 -22.37 17.53
N ASP A 44 2.16 -23.33 17.69
CA ASP A 44 2.19 -24.18 18.89
C ASP A 44 2.68 -23.40 20.12
N LYS A 45 2.73 -24.07 21.28
CA LYS A 45 3.21 -23.48 22.56
C LYS A 45 4.65 -22.95 22.47
N ASP A 46 5.46 -23.54 21.61
CA ASP A 46 6.86 -23.20 21.37
C ASP A 46 7.02 -22.22 20.19
N LYS A 47 5.91 -21.67 19.64
CA LYS A 47 5.86 -20.71 18.55
C LYS A 47 6.30 -21.26 17.21
N ASN A 48 6.19 -22.56 17.00
CA ASN A 48 6.43 -23.18 15.70
C ASN A 48 5.13 -23.29 14.89
N PHE A 49 5.30 -23.36 13.57
CA PHE A 49 4.23 -23.67 12.63
C PHE A 49 4.75 -24.54 11.47
N ILE A 50 3.84 -25.20 10.76
CA ILE A 50 4.16 -26.04 9.61
C ILE A 50 3.03 -26.01 8.58
N PHE A 51 3.38 -25.74 7.33
CA PHE A 51 2.55 -25.95 6.16
C PHE A 51 3.06 -27.17 5.38
N ASN A 52 2.18 -28.13 5.11
CA ASN A 52 2.43 -29.26 4.22
C ASN A 52 1.77 -28.98 2.89
N LEU A 53 2.57 -28.70 1.86
CA LEU A 53 2.08 -28.16 0.60
C LEU A 53 2.15 -29.23 -0.50
N LYS A 54 1.12 -29.30 -1.33
CA LYS A 54 1.10 -30.12 -2.54
C LYS A 54 1.34 -29.23 -3.74
N ILE A 55 2.61 -28.97 -4.04
CA ILE A 55 3.03 -28.04 -5.09
C ILE A 55 3.46 -28.84 -6.31
N LYS A 56 2.87 -28.51 -7.46
CA LYS A 56 3.22 -29.11 -8.76
C LYS A 56 4.21 -28.27 -9.56
N GLU A 57 4.18 -26.95 -9.35
CA GLU A 57 5.00 -25.97 -10.07
C GLU A 57 5.56 -24.94 -9.10
N SER A 58 6.73 -24.41 -9.43
CA SER A 58 7.37 -23.33 -8.68
C SER A 58 6.48 -22.09 -8.66
N GLN A 59 6.24 -21.54 -7.48
CA GLN A 59 5.37 -20.39 -7.30
C GLN A 59 5.88 -19.45 -6.20
N LEU A 60 5.59 -18.16 -6.35
CA LEU A 60 5.79 -17.15 -5.33
C LEU A 60 4.56 -17.09 -4.42
N TYR A 61 4.77 -17.38 -3.15
CA TYR A 61 3.79 -17.24 -2.08
C TYR A 61 4.15 -16.04 -1.21
N ASN A 62 3.27 -15.70 -0.32
CA ASN A 62 3.58 -14.86 0.84
C ASN A 62 2.88 -15.40 2.07
N PHE A 63 3.48 -15.18 3.22
CA PHE A 63 2.83 -15.46 4.49
C PHE A 63 2.69 -14.19 5.31
N GLU A 64 1.64 -14.17 6.12
CA GLU A 64 1.32 -13.05 6.99
C GLU A 64 1.06 -13.51 8.42
N THR A 65 1.57 -12.73 9.38
CA THR A 65 1.27 -12.85 10.80
C THR A 65 1.18 -11.43 11.38
N LYS A 66 0.03 -11.07 11.97
CA LYS A 66 -0.28 -9.75 12.58
C LYS A 66 0.22 -8.54 11.78
N GLY A 67 -0.08 -8.51 10.47
CA GLY A 67 0.35 -7.43 9.58
C GLY A 67 1.84 -7.44 9.23
N LYS A 68 2.58 -8.48 9.61
CA LYS A 68 3.93 -8.77 9.12
C LYS A 68 3.82 -9.64 7.89
N PHE A 69 4.39 -9.17 6.80
CA PHE A 69 4.29 -9.78 5.48
C PHE A 69 5.67 -10.20 4.97
N GLN A 70 5.78 -11.41 4.41
CA GLN A 70 7.00 -11.87 3.76
C GLN A 70 6.72 -12.75 2.56
N TYR A 71 7.40 -12.49 1.44
CA TYR A 71 7.43 -13.40 0.30
C TYR A 71 8.21 -14.67 0.62
N VAL A 72 7.76 -15.77 0.05
CA VAL A 72 8.48 -17.05 0.02
C VAL A 72 8.28 -17.70 -1.34
N PHE A 73 9.37 -17.88 -2.08
CA PHE A 73 9.37 -18.67 -3.30
C PHE A 73 9.59 -20.13 -2.95
N ILE A 74 8.71 -20.99 -3.45
CA ILE A 74 8.70 -22.41 -3.12
C ILE A 74 8.63 -23.22 -4.41
N GLU A 75 9.52 -24.21 -4.51
CA GLU A 75 9.59 -25.17 -5.60
C GLU A 75 9.13 -26.56 -5.13
N PRO A 76 8.71 -27.45 -6.04
CA PRO A 76 8.38 -28.83 -5.67
C PRO A 76 9.53 -29.48 -4.91
N ASN A 77 9.19 -30.18 -3.83
CA ASN A 77 10.14 -30.84 -2.92
C ASN A 77 11.02 -29.91 -2.05
N ASP A 78 10.76 -28.63 -1.99
CA ASP A 78 11.43 -27.75 -1.04
C ASP A 78 11.12 -28.13 0.41
N SER A 79 12.11 -27.91 1.27
CA SER A 79 11.99 -28.07 2.72
C SER A 79 12.56 -26.84 3.40
N LEU A 80 11.73 -25.81 3.46
CA LEU A 80 12.08 -24.50 3.99
C LEU A 80 11.82 -24.41 5.49
N VAL A 81 12.73 -23.77 6.20
CA VAL A 81 12.56 -23.36 7.58
C VAL A 81 12.75 -21.85 7.66
N VAL A 82 11.75 -21.13 8.16
CA VAL A 82 11.82 -19.69 8.40
C VAL A 82 11.94 -19.41 9.89
N TYR A 83 12.82 -18.52 10.23
CA TYR A 83 12.97 -17.95 11.57
C TYR A 83 12.71 -16.45 11.52
N ALA A 84 11.98 -15.92 12.51
CA ALA A 84 11.87 -14.49 12.74
C ALA A 84 11.62 -14.18 14.24
N ASN A 85 12.01 -12.95 14.63
CA ASN A 85 11.65 -12.39 15.93
C ASN A 85 10.54 -11.33 15.71
N ALA A 86 9.38 -11.51 16.35
CA ALA A 86 8.23 -10.63 16.15
C ALA A 86 8.48 -9.15 16.53
N TYR A 87 9.46 -8.84 17.37
CA TYR A 87 9.81 -7.46 17.72
C TYR A 87 10.58 -6.73 16.63
N ASN A 88 11.46 -7.44 15.91
CA ASN A 88 12.26 -6.90 14.80
C ASN A 88 12.18 -7.84 13.59
N PHE A 89 10.97 -8.09 13.13
CA PHE A 89 10.66 -9.11 12.12
C PHE A 89 11.51 -8.96 10.85
N ASP A 90 11.50 -7.78 10.24
CA ASP A 90 12.16 -7.51 8.96
C ASP A 90 13.69 -7.65 9.00
N GLU A 91 14.30 -7.45 10.18
CA GLU A 91 15.76 -7.53 10.37
C GLU A 91 16.22 -8.94 10.78
N SER A 92 15.32 -9.69 11.42
CA SER A 92 15.66 -11.01 11.98
C SER A 92 15.24 -12.17 11.09
N ILE A 93 14.37 -11.94 10.12
CA ILE A 93 13.86 -13.02 9.27
C ILE A 93 14.97 -13.63 8.42
N SER A 94 14.99 -14.96 8.38
CA SER A 94 15.94 -15.74 7.57
C SER A 94 15.35 -17.09 7.21
N PHE A 95 15.84 -17.65 6.10
CA PHE A 95 15.45 -18.97 5.63
C PHE A 95 16.63 -19.94 5.70
N SER A 96 16.33 -21.22 5.97
CA SER A 96 17.26 -22.33 5.90
C SER A 96 16.61 -23.55 5.24
N GLY A 97 17.42 -24.55 4.87
CA GLY A 97 16.95 -25.74 4.15
C GLY A 97 16.96 -25.58 2.62
N ARG A 98 16.36 -26.57 1.93
CA ARG A 98 16.28 -26.57 0.47
C ARG A 98 15.28 -25.48 0.02
N GLY A 99 15.67 -24.61 -0.93
CA GLY A 99 14.94 -23.43 -1.36
C GLY A 99 15.35 -22.14 -0.63
N ALA A 100 16.23 -22.21 0.39
CA ALA A 100 16.58 -21.04 1.19
C ALA A 100 17.40 -19.99 0.44
N ALA A 101 18.24 -20.38 -0.51
CA ALA A 101 19.18 -19.47 -1.17
C ALA A 101 18.46 -18.31 -1.85
N ILE A 102 17.48 -18.59 -2.70
CA ILE A 102 16.69 -17.56 -3.40
C ILE A 102 15.90 -16.68 -2.42
N ASN A 103 15.28 -17.29 -1.40
CA ASN A 103 14.49 -16.56 -0.43
C ASN A 103 15.34 -15.58 0.39
N ASN A 104 16.54 -15.97 0.82
CA ASN A 104 17.47 -15.08 1.49
C ASN A 104 18.01 -13.98 0.56
N PHE A 105 18.25 -14.28 -0.72
CA PHE A 105 18.68 -13.28 -1.69
C PHE A 105 17.62 -12.18 -1.84
N ILE A 106 16.34 -12.56 -2.03
CA ILE A 106 15.21 -11.61 -2.09
C ILE A 106 15.11 -10.76 -0.83
N LEU A 107 15.31 -11.35 0.36
CA LEU A 107 15.34 -10.62 1.63
C LEU A 107 16.44 -9.58 1.69
N VAL A 108 17.67 -9.96 1.29
CA VAL A 108 18.81 -9.06 1.27
C VAL A 108 18.52 -7.87 0.35
N GLN A 109 18.07 -8.13 -0.89
CA GLN A 109 17.77 -7.06 -1.85
C GLN A 109 16.63 -6.15 -1.36
N ALA A 110 15.60 -6.68 -0.71
CA ALA A 110 14.51 -5.88 -0.13
C ALA A 110 15.01 -4.98 1.02
N ASN A 111 15.91 -5.48 1.86
CA ASN A 111 16.52 -4.70 2.94
C ASN A 111 17.45 -3.60 2.42
N GLU A 112 18.24 -3.90 1.41
CA GLU A 112 19.11 -2.92 0.75
C GLU A 112 18.31 -1.82 0.09
N ALA A 113 17.28 -2.15 -0.68
CA ALA A 113 16.39 -1.15 -1.30
C ALA A 113 15.73 -0.21 -0.27
N ARG A 114 15.44 -0.69 0.95
CA ARG A 114 14.96 0.17 2.06
C ARG A 114 16.04 1.11 2.57
N ARG A 115 17.28 0.65 2.73
CA ARG A 115 18.42 1.47 3.17
C ARG A 115 18.82 2.50 2.12
N GLU A 116 18.70 2.15 0.84
CA GLU A 116 19.00 3.01 -0.30
C GLU A 116 17.95 4.13 -0.51
N ALA A 117 16.77 4.08 0.13
CA ALA A 117 15.71 5.06 -0.05
C ALA A 117 16.15 6.51 0.23
N ASP A 118 16.97 6.73 1.28
CA ASP A 118 17.50 8.06 1.59
C ASP A 118 18.61 8.49 0.62
N LEU A 119 19.34 7.55 0.04
CA LEU A 119 20.32 7.81 -1.00
C LEU A 119 19.61 8.28 -2.30
N PHE A 120 18.52 7.62 -2.69
CA PHE A 120 17.74 8.03 -3.85
C PHE A 120 17.18 9.45 -3.69
N LYS A 121 16.66 9.81 -2.53
CA LYS A 121 16.22 11.19 -2.25
C LYS A 121 17.31 12.22 -2.50
N LYS A 122 18.57 11.91 -2.11
CA LYS A 122 19.72 12.79 -2.39
C LYS A 122 20.04 12.85 -3.89
N TYR A 123 19.95 11.73 -4.59
CA TYR A 123 20.23 11.68 -6.02
C TYR A 123 19.18 12.40 -6.84
N GLN A 124 17.93 12.44 -6.39
CA GLN A 124 16.82 13.12 -7.09
C GLN A 124 17.05 14.62 -7.30
N SER A 125 17.94 15.26 -6.52
CA SER A 125 18.33 16.67 -6.74
C SER A 125 19.47 16.85 -7.75
N LEU A 126 20.13 15.79 -8.23
CA LEU A 126 21.22 15.86 -9.19
C LEU A 126 20.70 16.14 -10.61
N PRO A 127 21.46 16.85 -11.45
CA PRO A 127 21.16 16.98 -12.86
C PRO A 127 21.06 15.62 -13.57
N PRO A 128 20.26 15.50 -14.65
CA PRO A 128 19.90 14.23 -15.28
C PRO A 128 21.09 13.32 -15.63
N ASN A 129 22.17 13.86 -16.18
CA ASN A 129 23.36 13.10 -16.53
C ASN A 129 24.05 12.50 -15.27
N LEU A 130 24.20 13.30 -14.20
CA LEU A 130 24.81 12.84 -12.96
C LEU A 130 23.89 11.84 -12.23
N TYR A 131 22.59 12.09 -12.24
CA TYR A 131 21.61 11.14 -11.71
C TYR A 131 21.75 9.77 -12.40
N LYS A 132 21.71 9.77 -13.74
CA LYS A 132 21.87 8.54 -14.53
C LYS A 132 23.18 7.81 -14.22
N GLU A 133 24.31 8.53 -14.18
CA GLU A 133 25.60 7.96 -13.81
C GLU A 133 25.57 7.24 -12.45
N LYS A 134 24.94 7.84 -11.44
CA LYS A 134 24.80 7.22 -10.11
C LYS A 134 23.92 5.97 -10.15
N ILE A 135 22.82 6.01 -10.87
CA ILE A 135 21.93 4.84 -11.02
C ILE A 135 22.60 3.74 -11.82
N ASP A 136 23.33 4.07 -12.90
CA ASP A 136 24.08 3.08 -13.69
C ASP A 136 25.18 2.39 -12.83
N SER A 137 25.85 3.13 -11.97
CA SER A 137 26.84 2.57 -11.04
C SER A 137 26.20 1.61 -10.05
N LEU A 138 25.04 1.95 -9.48
CA LEU A 138 24.27 1.06 -8.59
C LEU A 138 23.75 -0.16 -9.36
N TYR A 139 23.25 0.03 -10.57
CA TYR A 139 22.78 -1.07 -11.41
C TYR A 139 23.91 -2.08 -11.68
N GLN A 140 25.12 -1.60 -12.00
CA GLN A 140 26.25 -2.50 -12.22
C GLN A 140 26.63 -3.27 -10.96
N LEU A 141 26.57 -2.64 -9.79
CA LEU A 141 26.76 -3.30 -8.50
C LEU A 141 25.73 -4.43 -8.29
N LYS A 142 24.45 -4.11 -8.41
CA LYS A 142 23.34 -5.07 -8.25
C LYS A 142 23.40 -6.22 -9.26
N LYS A 143 23.80 -5.92 -10.48
CA LYS A 143 24.02 -6.93 -11.53
C LYS A 143 25.15 -7.89 -11.15
N ASN A 144 26.26 -7.37 -10.66
CA ASN A 144 27.38 -8.19 -10.21
C ASN A 144 26.99 -9.09 -9.01
N GLU A 145 26.19 -8.57 -8.06
CA GLU A 145 25.65 -9.34 -6.93
C GLU A 145 24.75 -10.50 -7.45
N TYR A 146 23.87 -10.21 -8.38
CA TYR A 146 23.02 -11.23 -9.03
C TYR A 146 23.86 -12.29 -9.75
N GLU A 147 24.84 -11.90 -10.57
CA GLU A 147 25.71 -12.82 -11.31
C GLU A 147 26.51 -13.71 -10.36
N ALA A 148 27.06 -13.13 -9.27
CA ALA A 148 27.74 -13.88 -8.23
C ALA A 148 26.82 -14.89 -7.55
N PHE A 149 25.57 -14.47 -7.21
CA PHE A 149 24.57 -15.35 -6.63
C PHE A 149 24.20 -16.53 -7.53
N VAL A 150 23.96 -16.29 -8.82
CA VAL A 150 23.64 -17.36 -9.79
C VAL A 150 24.83 -18.30 -9.96
N LYS A 151 26.07 -17.77 -9.99
CA LYS A 151 27.27 -18.57 -10.13
C LYS A 151 27.47 -19.57 -8.98
N VAL A 152 27.19 -19.16 -7.74
CA VAL A 152 27.35 -20.04 -6.56
C VAL A 152 26.13 -20.96 -6.34
N ASN A 153 25.03 -20.74 -7.06
CA ASN A 153 23.80 -21.52 -7.00
C ASN A 153 23.42 -22.04 -8.41
N PRO A 154 24.20 -22.92 -9.03
CA PRO A 154 24.01 -23.32 -10.45
C PRO A 154 22.72 -24.12 -10.71
N THR A 155 22.07 -24.63 -9.67
CA THR A 155 20.83 -25.43 -9.75
C THR A 155 19.55 -24.60 -9.65
N LEU A 156 19.66 -23.26 -9.59
CA LEU A 156 18.47 -22.39 -9.57
C LEU A 156 17.64 -22.55 -10.84
N SER A 157 16.34 -22.64 -10.67
CA SER A 157 15.39 -22.58 -11.80
C SER A 157 15.40 -21.20 -12.48
N GLU A 158 14.90 -21.13 -13.71
CA GLU A 158 14.77 -19.83 -14.41
C GLU A 158 13.84 -18.88 -13.64
N LYS A 159 12.73 -19.38 -13.07
CA LYS A 159 11.84 -18.56 -12.21
C LYS A 159 12.57 -17.98 -10.99
N ALA A 160 13.45 -18.76 -10.36
CA ALA A 160 14.26 -18.27 -9.24
C ALA A 160 15.27 -17.21 -9.70
N LYS A 161 15.89 -17.37 -10.87
CA LYS A 161 16.80 -16.37 -11.46
C LYS A 161 16.06 -15.08 -11.82
N ASP A 162 14.85 -15.18 -12.39
CA ASP A 162 14.00 -14.03 -12.71
C ASP A 162 13.63 -13.24 -11.44
N LEU A 163 13.20 -13.93 -10.38
CA LEU A 163 12.94 -13.29 -9.09
C LEU A 163 14.18 -12.59 -8.51
N ALA A 164 15.33 -13.24 -8.57
CA ALA A 164 16.58 -12.66 -8.10
C ALA A 164 16.94 -11.40 -8.90
N LEU A 165 16.89 -11.45 -10.23
CA LEU A 165 17.18 -10.31 -11.09
C LEU A 165 16.22 -9.14 -10.84
N VAL A 166 14.92 -9.44 -10.77
CA VAL A 166 13.88 -8.42 -10.53
C VAL A 166 14.02 -7.81 -9.14
N SER A 167 14.32 -8.62 -8.10
CA SER A 167 14.52 -8.09 -6.75
C SER A 167 15.70 -7.13 -6.66
N ALA A 168 16.76 -7.38 -7.43
CA ALA A 168 17.97 -6.56 -7.46
C ALA A 168 17.83 -5.27 -8.31
N THR A 169 17.17 -5.35 -9.47
CA THR A 169 17.25 -4.27 -10.47
C THR A 169 15.98 -3.40 -10.56
N PHE A 170 14.79 -3.93 -10.33
CA PHE A 170 13.55 -3.18 -10.50
C PHE A 170 13.34 -2.04 -9.47
N PRO A 171 13.86 -2.11 -8.23
CA PRO A 171 13.89 -0.94 -7.37
C PRO A 171 14.60 0.26 -8.00
N LEU A 172 15.71 0.05 -8.73
CA LEU A 172 16.43 1.11 -9.44
C LEU A 172 15.64 1.64 -10.63
N TYR A 173 15.04 0.75 -11.43
CA TYR A 173 14.19 1.16 -12.56
C TYR A 173 12.99 1.97 -12.10
N LYS A 174 12.38 1.59 -10.98
CA LYS A 174 11.30 2.37 -10.35
C LYS A 174 11.77 3.80 -10.01
N GLU A 175 12.95 3.98 -9.47
CA GLU A 175 13.49 5.30 -9.15
C GLU A 175 13.76 6.14 -10.41
N MET A 176 14.19 5.51 -11.52
CA MET A 176 14.31 6.20 -12.81
C MET A 176 12.95 6.68 -13.35
N GLU A 177 11.89 5.90 -13.11
CA GLU A 177 10.52 6.35 -13.48
C GLU A 177 10.01 7.49 -12.59
N ILE A 178 10.45 7.56 -11.34
CA ILE A 178 10.06 8.62 -10.39
C ILE A 178 10.80 9.92 -10.66
N TYR A 179 12.06 9.87 -11.07
CA TYR A 179 12.93 11.03 -11.20
C TYR A 179 12.31 12.23 -11.94
N PRO A 180 11.60 12.06 -13.09
CA PRO A 180 10.98 13.17 -13.79
C PRO A 180 9.89 13.94 -13.03
N PHE A 181 9.32 13.34 -11.99
CA PHE A 181 8.30 13.99 -11.15
C PHE A 181 8.89 14.85 -10.05
N VAL A 182 10.10 14.52 -9.62
CA VAL A 182 10.70 15.11 -8.41
C VAL A 182 11.84 16.07 -8.70
N TYR A 183 12.51 15.92 -9.85
CA TYR A 183 13.57 16.82 -10.24
C TYR A 183 13.00 18.18 -10.70
N GLN A 184 13.54 19.24 -10.14
CA GLN A 184 13.23 20.62 -10.56
C GLN A 184 14.49 21.23 -11.16
N SER A 185 14.42 21.56 -12.46
CA SER A 185 15.51 22.31 -13.12
C SER A 185 15.50 23.77 -12.67
N GLU A 186 16.67 24.38 -12.53
CA GLU A 186 16.81 25.80 -12.18
C GLU A 186 16.10 26.72 -13.20
N ASP A 187 16.04 26.31 -14.45
CA ASP A 187 15.47 27.10 -15.56
C ASP A 187 13.98 26.76 -15.86
N ASN A 188 13.32 25.93 -15.07
CA ASN A 188 11.95 25.46 -15.31
C ASN A 188 11.74 24.82 -16.71
N VAL A 189 12.79 24.29 -17.31
CA VAL A 189 12.71 23.59 -18.61
C VAL A 189 12.02 22.24 -18.41
N PRO A 190 11.08 21.85 -19.30
CA PRO A 190 10.46 20.53 -19.24
C PRO A 190 11.51 19.40 -19.26
N LEU A 191 11.47 18.51 -18.32
CA LEU A 191 12.53 17.53 -18.08
C LEU A 191 12.73 16.55 -19.23
N ASN A 192 11.68 16.22 -19.99
CA ASN A 192 11.75 15.40 -21.19
C ASN A 192 12.66 15.97 -22.29
N CYS A 193 12.99 17.27 -22.22
CA CYS A 193 13.93 17.94 -23.14
C CYS A 193 15.40 17.88 -22.66
N VAL A 194 15.66 17.44 -21.44
CA VAL A 194 16.99 17.46 -20.79
C VAL A 194 17.49 16.07 -20.39
N LEU A 195 16.66 15.03 -20.48
CA LEU A 195 17.07 13.66 -20.17
C LEU A 195 18.05 13.15 -21.24
N PRO A 196 19.11 12.37 -20.85
CA PRO A 196 19.94 11.65 -21.79
C PRO A 196 19.12 10.76 -22.73
N GLU A 197 19.53 10.62 -23.99
CA GLU A 197 18.79 9.80 -24.98
C GLU A 197 18.61 8.35 -24.53
N ASP A 198 19.61 7.79 -23.84
CA ASP A 198 19.63 6.42 -23.33
C ASP A 198 19.03 6.27 -21.92
N PHE A 199 18.40 7.33 -21.39
CA PHE A 199 17.88 7.33 -20.02
C PHE A 199 16.90 6.19 -19.75
N TYR A 200 16.08 5.83 -20.69
CA TYR A 200 15.08 4.78 -20.61
C TYR A 200 15.44 3.48 -21.36
N ASP A 201 16.70 3.25 -21.69
CA ASP A 201 17.11 2.06 -22.46
C ASP A 201 16.83 0.74 -21.75
N TYR A 202 16.79 0.73 -20.42
CA TYR A 202 16.42 -0.44 -19.62
C TYR A 202 15.01 -0.94 -19.93
N ARG A 203 14.07 -0.06 -20.36
CA ARG A 203 12.70 -0.41 -20.73
C ARG A 203 12.61 -1.44 -21.85
N LYS A 204 13.60 -1.49 -22.74
CA LYS A 204 13.68 -2.42 -23.88
C LYS A 204 13.84 -3.90 -23.44
N ARG A 205 14.25 -4.14 -22.19
CA ARG A 205 14.54 -5.47 -21.64
C ARG A 205 13.42 -6.03 -20.77
N ILE A 206 12.33 -5.30 -20.59
CA ILE A 206 11.29 -5.64 -19.63
C ILE A 206 10.14 -6.36 -20.32
N ASN A 207 9.75 -7.51 -19.78
CA ASN A 207 8.49 -8.16 -20.10
C ASN A 207 7.36 -7.51 -19.29
N TYR A 208 6.50 -6.74 -19.96
CA TYR A 208 5.41 -5.99 -19.32
C TYR A 208 4.17 -6.84 -19.02
N ASN A 209 4.13 -8.10 -19.45
CA ASN A 209 2.99 -9.00 -19.26
C ASN A 209 3.43 -10.33 -18.63
N ASP A 210 4.36 -10.27 -17.69
CA ASP A 210 4.85 -11.43 -16.98
C ASP A 210 3.86 -11.85 -15.88
N THR A 211 3.15 -12.94 -16.09
CA THR A 211 2.13 -13.46 -15.18
C THR A 211 2.71 -14.10 -13.92
N PHE A 212 3.98 -14.52 -13.95
CA PHE A 212 4.65 -15.07 -12.78
C PHE A 212 5.06 -13.97 -11.78
N LEU A 213 5.44 -12.79 -12.28
CA LEU A 213 5.91 -11.66 -11.49
C LEU A 213 4.80 -10.68 -11.07
N GLU A 214 3.57 -10.83 -11.56
CA GLU A 214 2.49 -9.84 -11.41
C GLU A 214 2.15 -9.49 -9.95
N TYR A 215 2.35 -10.42 -9.01
CA TYR A 215 2.16 -10.21 -7.56
C TYR A 215 3.47 -9.92 -6.81
N PHE A 216 4.60 -9.87 -7.52
CA PHE A 216 5.89 -9.52 -6.90
C PHE A 216 6.05 -8.00 -6.81
N ARG A 217 6.09 -7.46 -5.59
CA ARG A 217 6.10 -6.00 -5.35
C ARG A 217 7.13 -5.21 -6.15
N PRO A 218 8.41 -5.62 -6.30
CA PRO A 218 9.38 -4.89 -7.11
C PRO A 218 8.90 -4.69 -8.55
N TYR A 219 8.39 -5.75 -9.19
CA TYR A 219 7.83 -5.70 -10.55
C TYR A 219 6.57 -4.83 -10.60
N TYR A 220 5.59 -5.10 -9.75
CA TYR A 220 4.32 -4.37 -9.72
C TYR A 220 4.51 -2.87 -9.47
N ARG A 221 5.34 -2.49 -8.50
CA ARG A 221 5.64 -1.08 -8.21
C ARG A 221 6.32 -0.37 -9.37
N TYR A 222 7.22 -1.07 -10.06
CA TYR A 222 7.81 -0.55 -11.27
C TYR A 222 6.72 -0.28 -12.32
N MET A 223 5.81 -1.23 -12.59
CA MET A 223 4.72 -1.05 -13.56
C MET A 223 3.83 0.17 -13.25
N VAL A 224 3.51 0.36 -11.97
CA VAL A 224 2.74 1.54 -11.53
C VAL A 224 3.50 2.84 -11.85
N MET A 225 4.81 2.91 -11.56
CA MET A 225 5.60 4.12 -11.83
C MET A 225 5.86 4.33 -13.33
N TYR A 226 6.05 3.26 -14.08
CA TYR A 226 6.16 3.31 -15.54
C TYR A 226 4.90 3.90 -16.20
N ILE A 227 3.71 3.43 -15.78
CA ILE A 227 2.45 4.00 -16.28
C ILE A 227 2.33 5.49 -15.89
N ASN A 228 2.68 5.83 -14.65
CA ASN A 228 2.66 7.22 -14.20
C ASN A 228 3.59 8.09 -15.05
N ASN A 229 4.81 7.61 -15.34
CA ASN A 229 5.78 8.34 -16.13
C ASN A 229 5.30 8.54 -17.58
N LEU A 230 4.79 7.49 -18.23
CA LEU A 230 4.22 7.60 -19.57
C LEU A 230 3.05 8.57 -19.62
N ALA A 231 2.15 8.52 -18.63
CA ALA A 231 1.01 9.42 -18.54
C ALA A 231 1.46 10.86 -18.29
N PHE A 232 2.46 11.07 -17.43
CA PHE A 232 3.06 12.37 -17.16
C PHE A 232 3.67 12.96 -18.45
N THR A 233 4.55 12.23 -19.09
CA THR A 233 5.20 12.67 -20.34
C THR A 233 4.17 13.03 -21.39
N LYS A 234 3.16 12.20 -21.60
CA LYS A 234 2.11 12.45 -22.61
C LYS A 234 1.22 13.63 -22.25
N TYR A 235 0.87 13.78 -20.97
CA TYR A 235 0.00 14.84 -20.49
C TYR A 235 0.70 16.21 -20.47
N THR A 236 2.00 16.26 -20.15
CA THR A 236 2.78 17.49 -20.04
C THR A 236 3.44 17.90 -21.35
N TYR A 237 3.45 17.06 -22.39
CA TYR A 237 4.13 17.31 -23.65
C TYR A 237 3.79 18.67 -24.30
N ASN A 238 2.55 19.12 -24.16
CA ASN A 238 2.07 20.41 -24.71
C ASN A 238 1.89 21.49 -23.61
N LYS A 239 2.31 21.25 -22.36
CA LYS A 239 2.19 22.20 -21.25
C LYS A 239 3.58 22.72 -20.88
N HIS A 240 3.77 24.01 -20.99
CA HIS A 240 5.05 24.68 -20.67
C HIS A 240 5.23 25.00 -19.20
N THR A 241 4.35 24.51 -18.31
CA THR A 241 4.40 24.78 -16.87
C THR A 241 4.42 23.48 -16.09
N LEU A 242 5.28 23.41 -15.07
CA LEU A 242 5.27 22.37 -14.05
C LEU A 242 3.99 22.52 -13.22
N VAL A 243 2.94 21.77 -13.55
CA VAL A 243 1.70 21.69 -12.78
C VAL A 243 1.76 20.41 -11.94
N ASP A 244 1.26 20.46 -10.72
CA ASP A 244 1.00 19.23 -9.96
C ASP A 244 -0.05 18.40 -10.70
N VAL A 245 0.43 17.55 -11.60
CA VAL A 245 -0.43 16.70 -12.43
C VAL A 245 -1.23 15.68 -11.62
N SER A 246 -0.87 15.46 -10.36
CA SER A 246 -1.57 14.51 -9.49
C SER A 246 -3.02 14.93 -9.24
N GLN A 247 -3.33 16.22 -9.38
CA GLN A 247 -4.66 16.79 -9.24
C GLN A 247 -5.45 16.86 -10.56
N GLU A 248 -4.83 16.48 -11.67
CA GLU A 248 -5.40 16.71 -13.01
C GLU A 248 -6.17 15.48 -13.53
N LEU A 249 -7.47 15.63 -13.76
CA LEU A 249 -8.31 14.58 -14.34
C LEU A 249 -7.71 13.99 -15.64
N GLY A 250 -7.17 14.86 -16.50
CA GLY A 250 -6.57 14.43 -17.78
C GLY A 250 -5.40 13.46 -17.60
N PHE A 251 -4.54 13.69 -16.62
CA PHE A 251 -3.44 12.78 -16.26
C PHE A 251 -3.94 11.39 -15.88
N HIS A 252 -4.95 11.32 -14.99
CA HIS A 252 -5.52 10.05 -14.57
C HIS A 252 -6.25 9.31 -15.68
N LEU A 253 -6.86 10.02 -16.62
CA LEU A 253 -7.47 9.41 -17.80
C LEU A 253 -6.43 8.86 -18.80
N GLU A 254 -5.28 9.51 -18.93
CA GLU A 254 -4.19 8.97 -19.76
C GLU A 254 -3.62 7.67 -19.14
N LYS A 255 -3.51 7.57 -17.82
CA LYS A 255 -3.12 6.31 -17.13
C LYS A 255 -4.02 5.15 -17.56
N ILE A 256 -5.35 5.35 -17.54
CA ILE A 256 -6.31 4.32 -17.93
C ILE A 256 -6.10 3.87 -19.38
N LYS A 257 -5.89 4.80 -20.30
CA LYS A 257 -5.63 4.50 -21.72
C LYS A 257 -4.31 3.73 -21.91
N ILE A 258 -3.27 4.10 -21.18
CA ILE A 258 -1.98 3.43 -21.21
C ILE A 258 -2.11 1.99 -20.70
N ILE A 259 -2.82 1.78 -19.58
CA ILE A 259 -3.08 0.43 -19.06
C ILE A 259 -3.81 -0.40 -20.13
N ASP A 260 -4.85 0.16 -20.77
CA ASP A 260 -5.61 -0.55 -21.80
C ASP A 260 -4.76 -0.95 -23.01
N SER A 261 -3.82 -0.09 -23.42
CA SER A 261 -3.03 -0.29 -24.62
C SER A 261 -1.82 -1.21 -24.43
N LEU A 262 -1.23 -1.25 -23.23
CA LEU A 262 0.05 -1.94 -23.00
C LEU A 262 -0.10 -3.30 -22.31
N PHE A 263 -1.15 -3.51 -21.54
CA PHE A 263 -1.31 -4.70 -20.73
C PHE A 263 -2.40 -5.62 -21.26
N SER A 264 -2.06 -6.90 -21.41
CA SER A 264 -3.01 -7.94 -21.78
C SER A 264 -4.07 -8.14 -20.67
N LYS A 265 -5.25 -8.65 -21.02
CA LYS A 265 -6.27 -9.00 -20.04
C LYS A 265 -5.72 -10.02 -19.04
N GLY A 266 -5.94 -9.78 -17.76
CA GLY A 266 -5.48 -10.64 -16.66
C GLY A 266 -5.29 -9.82 -15.38
N SER A 267 -4.89 -10.50 -14.31
CA SER A 267 -4.80 -9.95 -12.95
C SER A 267 -3.87 -8.74 -12.85
N LEU A 268 -2.72 -8.73 -13.58
CA LEU A 268 -1.84 -7.56 -13.58
C LEU A 268 -2.58 -6.29 -14.07
N ARG A 269 -3.26 -6.37 -15.22
CA ARG A 269 -4.02 -5.25 -15.79
C ARG A 269 -5.14 -4.82 -14.84
N ASP A 270 -5.84 -5.75 -14.26
CA ASP A 270 -6.95 -5.50 -13.35
C ASP A 270 -6.47 -4.82 -12.06
N ASN A 271 -5.35 -5.26 -11.50
CA ASN A 271 -4.70 -4.63 -10.36
C ASN A 271 -4.15 -3.23 -10.68
N LEU A 272 -3.64 -3.01 -11.90
CA LEU A 272 -3.19 -1.67 -12.33
C LEU A 272 -4.37 -0.71 -12.49
N TYR A 273 -5.52 -1.14 -13.00
CA TYR A 273 -6.76 -0.34 -13.01
C TYR A 273 -7.23 -0.03 -11.59
N ARG A 274 -7.23 -1.03 -10.70
CA ARG A 274 -7.56 -0.83 -9.29
C ARG A 274 -6.66 0.22 -8.65
N ASN A 275 -5.34 0.13 -8.86
CA ASN A 275 -4.39 1.12 -8.39
C ASN A 275 -4.66 2.52 -8.95
N ALA A 276 -4.92 2.64 -10.26
CA ALA A 276 -5.21 3.92 -10.90
C ALA A 276 -6.49 4.56 -10.33
N ALA A 277 -7.53 3.76 -10.06
CA ALA A 277 -8.77 4.22 -9.46
C ALA A 277 -8.55 4.73 -8.02
N TYR A 278 -7.87 3.96 -7.19
CA TYR A 278 -7.55 4.38 -5.83
C TYR A 278 -6.63 5.61 -5.78
N ALA A 279 -5.63 5.69 -6.67
CA ALA A 279 -4.77 6.86 -6.78
C ALA A 279 -5.57 8.13 -7.15
N TYR A 280 -6.57 8.00 -8.04
CA TYR A 280 -7.47 9.10 -8.34
C TYR A 280 -8.31 9.51 -7.12
N ILE A 281 -8.91 8.53 -6.44
CA ILE A 281 -9.81 8.77 -5.31
C ILE A 281 -9.10 9.43 -4.11
N PHE A 282 -7.89 8.99 -3.79
CA PHE A 282 -7.20 9.41 -2.58
C PHE A 282 -6.22 10.58 -2.75
N ASN A 283 -5.75 10.83 -3.96
CA ASN A 283 -4.80 11.92 -4.21
C ASN A 283 -5.47 13.24 -4.65
N ILE A 284 -6.72 13.17 -5.10
CA ILE A 284 -7.42 14.36 -5.57
C ILE A 284 -8.20 15.00 -4.42
N HIS A 285 -7.79 16.21 -4.04
CA HIS A 285 -8.53 17.08 -3.14
C HIS A 285 -9.71 17.76 -3.89
N ILE A 286 -10.42 17.01 -4.74
CA ILE A 286 -11.47 17.58 -5.57
C ILE A 286 -12.74 17.78 -4.75
N GLN A 287 -13.09 19.04 -4.56
CA GLN A 287 -14.42 19.44 -4.10
C GLN A 287 -15.48 19.38 -5.23
N GLU A 288 -15.08 19.05 -6.47
CA GLU A 288 -15.94 19.07 -7.63
C GLU A 288 -16.55 17.70 -7.95
N HIS A 289 -17.77 17.51 -7.55
CA HIS A 289 -18.62 16.35 -7.85
C HIS A 289 -18.62 15.94 -9.36
N ARG A 290 -18.51 16.91 -10.27
CA ARG A 290 -18.51 16.68 -11.72
C ARG A 290 -17.27 15.90 -12.19
N ALA A 291 -16.10 16.23 -11.69
CA ALA A 291 -14.85 15.58 -12.08
C ALA A 291 -14.82 14.10 -11.70
N TYR A 292 -15.35 13.73 -10.53
CA TYR A 292 -15.51 12.32 -10.15
C TYR A 292 -16.45 11.55 -11.09
N LYS A 293 -17.61 12.13 -11.41
CA LYS A 293 -18.55 11.50 -12.36
C LYS A 293 -17.93 11.31 -13.74
N ASP A 294 -17.19 12.29 -14.23
CA ASP A 294 -16.52 12.21 -15.54
C ASP A 294 -15.44 11.12 -15.55
N TYR A 295 -14.65 11.01 -14.48
CA TYR A 295 -13.67 9.93 -14.33
C TYR A 295 -14.36 8.57 -14.33
N PHE A 296 -15.38 8.37 -13.50
CA PHE A 296 -16.08 7.09 -13.37
C PHE A 296 -16.75 6.65 -14.66
N ASN A 297 -17.42 7.57 -15.35
CA ASN A 297 -18.06 7.26 -16.61
C ASN A 297 -17.07 6.80 -17.69
N LYS A 298 -15.86 7.38 -17.69
CA LYS A 298 -14.78 6.99 -18.61
C LYS A 298 -14.12 5.70 -18.13
N PHE A 299 -13.82 5.58 -16.86
CA PHE A 299 -13.22 4.39 -16.25
C PHE A 299 -14.09 3.14 -16.45
N ALA A 300 -15.42 3.26 -16.30
CA ALA A 300 -16.36 2.15 -16.46
C ALA A 300 -16.30 1.50 -17.85
N LYS A 301 -15.84 2.22 -18.90
CA LYS A 301 -15.67 1.67 -20.24
C LYS A 301 -14.54 0.65 -20.32
N TYR A 302 -13.50 0.83 -19.50
CA TYR A 302 -12.30 0.00 -19.46
C TYR A 302 -12.40 -1.11 -18.39
N ASN A 303 -13.26 -0.92 -17.38
CA ASN A 303 -13.38 -1.79 -16.20
C ASN A 303 -14.47 -2.87 -16.30
N LYS A 304 -14.97 -3.18 -17.51
CA LYS A 304 -16.14 -4.07 -17.68
C LYS A 304 -15.91 -5.48 -17.15
N ASP A 305 -14.75 -6.05 -17.45
CA ASP A 305 -14.38 -7.44 -17.16
C ASP A 305 -13.35 -7.55 -16.02
N ASN A 306 -13.14 -6.48 -15.24
CA ASN A 306 -12.15 -6.44 -14.17
C ASN A 306 -12.63 -7.27 -12.97
N GLU A 307 -11.77 -8.12 -12.42
CA GLU A 307 -12.05 -8.95 -11.25
C GLU A 307 -12.40 -8.11 -10.00
N HIS A 308 -11.86 -6.87 -9.89
CA HIS A 308 -12.14 -5.93 -8.81
C HIS A 308 -13.34 -5.01 -9.07
N LYS A 309 -14.12 -5.27 -10.12
CA LYS A 309 -15.23 -4.38 -10.53
C LYS A 309 -16.23 -4.11 -9.41
N ALA A 310 -16.66 -5.13 -8.69
CA ALA A 310 -17.65 -4.98 -7.61
C ALA A 310 -17.11 -4.12 -6.46
N GLU A 311 -15.83 -4.30 -6.10
CA GLU A 311 -15.13 -3.49 -5.11
C GLU A 311 -15.06 -2.02 -5.55
N LEU A 312 -14.59 -1.78 -6.77
CA LEU A 312 -14.43 -0.43 -7.32
C LEU A 312 -15.77 0.29 -7.45
N ASP A 313 -16.81 -0.38 -7.93
CA ASP A 313 -18.16 0.17 -8.02
C ASP A 313 -18.68 0.58 -6.62
N LYS A 314 -18.38 -0.19 -5.58
CA LYS A 314 -18.73 0.16 -4.19
C LYS A 314 -17.96 1.38 -3.72
N VAL A 315 -16.65 1.41 -3.93
CA VAL A 315 -15.79 2.55 -3.56
C VAL A 315 -16.28 3.83 -4.26
N PHE A 316 -16.59 3.77 -5.54
CA PHE A 316 -17.09 4.91 -6.30
C PHE A 316 -18.43 5.42 -5.78
N ARG A 317 -19.39 4.53 -5.44
CA ARG A 317 -20.63 4.95 -4.80
C ARG A 317 -20.37 5.66 -3.47
N ASN A 318 -19.43 5.17 -2.67
CA ASN A 318 -19.06 5.78 -1.40
C ASN A 318 -18.40 7.17 -1.58
N VAL A 319 -17.54 7.33 -2.60
CA VAL A 319 -16.98 8.65 -2.95
C VAL A 319 -18.09 9.65 -3.27
N ILE A 320 -19.09 9.24 -4.06
CA ILE A 320 -20.22 10.10 -4.41
C ILE A 320 -21.07 10.43 -3.17
N ALA A 321 -21.30 9.45 -2.29
CA ALA A 321 -22.04 9.67 -1.04
C ALA A 321 -21.34 10.64 -0.10
N LEU A 322 -20.01 10.70 -0.14
CA LEU A 322 -19.18 11.57 0.70
C LEU A 322 -18.96 12.99 0.12
N GLN A 323 -19.59 13.34 -0.99
CA GLN A 323 -19.48 14.67 -1.55
C GLN A 323 -20.20 15.74 -0.70
N ALA A 324 -19.69 16.97 -0.77
CA ALA A 324 -20.28 18.11 -0.06
C ALA A 324 -21.78 18.28 -0.36
N GLY A 325 -22.55 18.61 0.65
CA GLY A 325 -24.01 18.77 0.59
C GLY A 325 -24.81 17.48 0.82
N ASN A 326 -24.19 16.30 0.77
CA ASN A 326 -24.85 15.03 1.09
C ASN A 326 -24.91 14.79 2.60
N GLN A 327 -25.80 13.92 3.04
CA GLN A 327 -25.77 13.38 4.40
C GLN A 327 -24.67 12.30 4.51
N PRO A 328 -23.90 12.28 5.61
CA PRO A 328 -22.89 11.26 5.82
C PRO A 328 -23.52 9.87 6.01
N PRO A 329 -22.86 8.80 5.58
CA PRO A 329 -23.31 7.43 5.83
C PRO A 329 -23.30 7.11 7.33
N ASP A 330 -24.26 6.30 7.77
CA ASP A 330 -24.36 5.84 9.15
C ASP A 330 -23.49 4.61 9.43
N PHE A 331 -22.93 4.52 10.63
CA PHE A 331 -22.10 3.40 11.10
C PHE A 331 -22.17 3.27 12.62
N ASP A 332 -21.81 2.08 13.13
CA ASP A 332 -21.96 1.73 14.53
C ASP A 332 -20.72 2.10 15.36
N LEU A 333 -20.98 2.70 16.51
CA LEU A 333 -20.00 3.21 17.46
C LEU A 333 -20.30 2.72 18.88
N ILE A 334 -19.35 2.90 19.77
CA ILE A 334 -19.53 2.73 21.23
C ILE A 334 -19.15 4.05 21.91
N ASN A 335 -19.97 4.49 22.84
CA ASN A 335 -19.68 5.66 23.66
C ASN A 335 -18.71 5.30 24.85
N THR A 336 -18.27 6.31 25.61
CA THR A 336 -17.36 6.13 26.75
C THR A 336 -17.90 5.25 27.88
N LYS A 337 -19.23 5.11 27.98
CA LYS A 337 -19.88 4.18 28.92
C LYS A 337 -19.86 2.73 28.45
N GLY A 338 -19.53 2.50 27.17
CA GLY A 338 -19.51 1.19 26.53
C GLY A 338 -20.85 0.80 25.90
N GLU A 339 -21.77 1.75 25.74
CA GLU A 339 -23.08 1.57 25.14
C GLU A 339 -22.98 1.75 23.62
N PRO A 340 -23.66 0.90 22.82
CA PRO A 340 -23.76 1.07 21.37
C PRO A 340 -24.48 2.36 21.02
N THR A 341 -24.05 3.04 19.98
CA THR A 341 -24.69 4.21 19.42
C THR A 341 -24.39 4.26 17.92
N LYS A 342 -25.16 5.02 17.18
CA LYS A 342 -24.95 5.25 15.75
C LYS A 342 -24.31 6.59 15.49
N PHE A 343 -23.61 6.70 14.37
CA PHE A 343 -23.03 7.97 13.95
C PHE A 343 -24.09 9.06 13.78
N SER A 344 -25.28 8.71 13.25
CA SER A 344 -26.42 9.61 13.10
C SER A 344 -26.92 10.17 14.44
N GLU A 345 -26.78 9.43 15.55
CA GLU A 345 -27.25 9.84 16.87
C GLU A 345 -26.29 10.81 17.58
N ILE A 346 -25.01 10.82 17.17
CA ILE A 346 -23.98 11.71 17.76
C ILE A 346 -23.81 13.02 16.97
N GLN A 347 -24.49 13.16 15.85
CA GLN A 347 -24.52 14.40 15.10
C GLN A 347 -25.19 15.50 15.90
N ASN A 348 -24.64 16.71 15.84
CA ASN A 348 -25.26 17.87 16.48
C ASN A 348 -25.76 18.85 15.41
N PRO A 349 -27.07 18.83 15.09
CA PRO A 349 -27.65 19.64 14.00
C PRO A 349 -27.80 21.12 14.43
N LYS A 350 -26.86 21.75 15.03
CA LYS A 350 -26.85 23.18 15.34
C LYS A 350 -25.46 23.79 15.31
N VAL A 351 -24.44 22.93 15.21
CA VAL A 351 -23.05 23.33 15.32
C VAL A 351 -22.22 22.60 14.27
N THR A 352 -21.40 23.33 13.54
CA THR A 352 -20.40 22.70 12.67
C THR A 352 -19.54 21.74 13.48
N THR A 353 -19.44 20.50 13.04
CA THR A 353 -18.73 19.45 13.78
C THR A 353 -17.63 18.86 12.93
N ILE A 354 -16.45 18.71 13.52
CA ILE A 354 -15.32 17.98 12.94
C ILE A 354 -15.21 16.62 13.63
N TYR A 355 -15.36 15.57 12.87
CA TYR A 355 -15.07 14.20 13.29
C TYR A 355 -13.64 13.88 12.87
N TYR A 356 -12.77 13.57 13.83
CA TYR A 356 -11.38 13.20 13.61
C TYR A 356 -11.13 11.76 14.07
N PHE A 357 -10.16 11.09 13.42
CA PHE A 357 -9.87 9.70 13.69
C PHE A 357 -8.54 9.57 14.41
N TRP A 358 -8.43 8.58 15.26
CA TRP A 358 -7.23 8.26 15.99
C TRP A 358 -7.17 6.76 16.32
N SER A 359 -6.05 6.24 16.81
CA SER A 359 -5.94 4.83 17.14
C SER A 359 -5.03 4.60 18.34
N VAL A 360 -5.52 3.80 19.29
CA VAL A 360 -4.72 3.32 20.44
C VAL A 360 -3.47 2.56 20.00
N ASN A 361 -3.48 1.98 18.79
CA ASN A 361 -2.36 1.23 18.22
C ASN A 361 -1.31 2.13 17.52
N GLN A 362 -1.60 3.42 17.30
CA GLN A 362 -0.74 4.41 16.65
C GLN A 362 -0.53 5.64 17.56
N GLN A 363 0.05 5.41 18.72
CA GLN A 363 0.12 6.38 19.82
C GLN A 363 0.79 7.70 19.41
N GLU A 364 1.92 7.65 18.72
CA GLU A 364 2.68 8.85 18.32
C GLU A 364 1.85 9.76 17.40
N LEU A 365 1.25 9.19 16.35
CA LEU A 365 0.43 9.96 15.43
C LEU A 365 -0.86 10.45 16.09
N SER A 366 -1.47 9.66 16.97
CA SER A 366 -2.64 10.05 17.74
C SER A 366 -2.33 11.25 18.68
N ASN A 367 -1.15 11.28 19.30
CA ASN A 367 -0.72 12.41 20.11
C ASN A 367 -0.55 13.69 19.28
N LEU A 368 -0.02 13.59 18.07
CA LEU A 368 0.06 14.74 17.15
C LEU A 368 -1.33 15.25 16.77
N ILE A 369 -2.28 14.34 16.49
CA ILE A 369 -3.68 14.69 16.20
C ILE A 369 -4.31 15.42 17.39
N PHE A 370 -4.14 14.93 18.63
CA PHE A 370 -4.70 15.57 19.82
C PHE A 370 -4.12 16.96 20.07
N ASN A 371 -2.82 17.15 19.85
CA ASN A 371 -2.19 18.46 19.93
C ASN A 371 -2.81 19.42 18.89
N ARG A 372 -3.00 18.95 17.67
CA ARG A 372 -3.64 19.74 16.60
C ARG A 372 -5.09 20.08 16.93
N ILE A 373 -5.87 19.12 17.42
CA ILE A 373 -7.25 19.35 17.86
C ILE A 373 -7.31 20.39 18.98
N SER A 374 -6.37 20.34 19.94
CA SER A 374 -6.29 21.34 21.03
C SER A 374 -6.00 22.74 20.51
N GLN A 375 -5.21 22.88 19.45
CA GLN A 375 -4.97 24.15 18.77
C GLN A 375 -6.24 24.64 18.06
N LEU A 376 -6.89 23.76 17.28
CA LEU A 376 -8.10 24.08 16.54
C LEU A 376 -9.25 24.48 17.46
N LYS A 377 -9.44 23.81 18.61
CA LYS A 377 -10.47 24.18 19.61
C LYS A 377 -10.28 25.60 20.15
N ARG A 378 -9.03 26.07 20.28
CA ARG A 378 -8.75 27.46 20.70
C ARG A 378 -9.03 28.48 19.62
N LEU A 379 -8.75 28.12 18.34
CA LEU A 379 -8.97 28.99 17.19
C LEU A 379 -10.44 29.08 16.79
N PHE A 380 -11.19 27.97 16.96
CA PHE A 380 -12.58 27.82 16.52
C PHE A 380 -13.47 27.35 17.68
N PRO A 381 -13.75 28.20 18.68
CA PRO A 381 -14.51 27.81 19.88
C PRO A 381 -15.97 27.43 19.58
N ASN A 382 -16.53 27.87 18.46
CA ASN A 382 -17.88 27.57 18.03
C ASN A 382 -18.00 26.26 17.22
N VAL A 383 -16.89 25.56 16.97
CA VAL A 383 -16.84 24.30 16.25
C VAL A 383 -16.76 23.15 17.25
N LYS A 384 -17.59 22.12 17.07
CA LYS A 384 -17.51 20.90 17.88
C LYS A 384 -16.49 19.93 17.30
N PHE A 385 -15.72 19.27 18.16
CA PHE A 385 -14.73 18.26 17.79
C PHE A 385 -15.04 16.94 18.45
N VAL A 386 -15.26 15.91 17.63
CA VAL A 386 -15.63 14.56 18.06
C VAL A 386 -14.56 13.57 17.61
N GLY A 387 -14.00 12.83 18.54
CA GLY A 387 -12.95 11.83 18.28
C GLY A 387 -13.54 10.44 18.09
N ILE A 388 -13.06 9.73 17.09
CA ILE A 388 -13.44 8.33 16.82
C ILE A 388 -12.17 7.49 16.79
N ASP A 389 -12.01 6.64 17.81
CA ASP A 389 -10.95 5.62 17.80
C ASP A 389 -11.30 4.51 16.81
N ILE A 390 -10.32 4.18 15.97
CA ILE A 390 -10.41 3.12 14.98
C ILE A 390 -9.48 1.95 15.30
N GLY A 391 -8.90 1.92 16.49
CA GLY A 391 -8.07 0.82 16.97
C GLY A 391 -8.88 -0.45 17.20
N GLN A 392 -8.19 -1.59 17.32
CA GLN A 392 -8.84 -2.89 17.56
C GLN A 392 -9.03 -3.20 19.05
N ASP A 393 -8.31 -2.50 19.94
CA ASP A 393 -8.33 -2.77 21.38
C ASP A 393 -9.28 -1.82 22.14
N LYS A 394 -10.54 -2.22 22.21
CA LYS A 394 -11.59 -1.52 22.96
C LYS A 394 -11.22 -1.30 24.44
N THR A 395 -10.49 -2.25 25.03
CA THR A 395 -10.13 -2.17 26.47
C THR A 395 -9.07 -1.08 26.68
N GLN A 396 -8.07 -1.03 25.82
CA GLN A 396 -7.04 -0.01 25.85
C GLN A 396 -7.64 1.38 25.55
N TRP A 397 -8.51 1.48 24.53
CA TRP A 397 -9.25 2.70 24.24
C TRP A 397 -9.98 3.24 25.48
N LYS A 398 -10.77 2.38 26.15
CA LYS A 398 -11.55 2.78 27.32
C LYS A 398 -10.67 3.28 28.46
N LYS A 399 -9.54 2.63 28.73
CA LYS A 399 -8.55 3.06 29.73
C LYS A 399 -7.95 4.42 29.35
N GLN A 400 -7.63 4.66 28.08
CA GLN A 400 -7.02 5.91 27.63
C GLN A 400 -8.00 7.08 27.76
N VAL A 401 -9.25 6.90 27.34
CA VAL A 401 -10.28 7.96 27.44
C VAL A 401 -10.65 8.27 28.87
N GLN A 402 -10.70 7.26 29.78
CA GLN A 402 -11.00 7.48 31.21
C GLN A 402 -9.92 8.29 31.95
N ASN A 403 -8.68 8.25 31.47
CA ASN A 403 -7.55 8.96 32.05
C ASN A 403 -7.33 10.36 31.45
N THR A 404 -8.25 10.86 30.63
CA THR A 404 -8.17 12.15 29.95
C THR A 404 -9.47 12.93 30.12
N ASP A 405 -9.39 14.27 30.10
CA ASP A 405 -10.54 15.16 30.10
C ASP A 405 -11.22 15.27 28.73
N TRP A 406 -11.03 14.27 27.87
CA TRP A 406 -11.57 14.30 26.51
C TRP A 406 -13.06 13.97 26.50
N THR A 407 -13.83 14.98 26.17
CA THR A 407 -15.27 14.82 25.90
C THR A 407 -15.50 14.38 24.46
N ASP A 408 -16.70 13.81 24.18
CA ASP A 408 -17.10 13.43 22.82
C ASP A 408 -16.15 12.44 22.13
N GLN A 409 -15.82 11.34 22.82
CA GLN A 409 -15.00 10.25 22.30
C GLN A 409 -15.82 9.00 22.07
N TYR A 410 -15.61 8.37 20.93
CA TYR A 410 -16.28 7.16 20.50
C TYR A 410 -15.28 6.14 19.98
N HIS A 411 -15.67 4.88 19.93
CA HIS A 411 -14.88 3.79 19.37
C HIS A 411 -15.67 3.08 18.28
N SER A 412 -15.02 2.77 17.16
CA SER A 412 -15.64 2.05 16.04
C SER A 412 -15.83 0.56 16.41
N ILE A 413 -17.05 0.07 16.31
CA ILE A 413 -17.36 -1.35 16.53
C ILE A 413 -16.76 -2.23 15.42
N ASN A 414 -16.80 -1.72 14.18
CA ASN A 414 -16.32 -2.41 12.99
C ASN A 414 -15.53 -1.45 12.11
N PHE A 415 -14.22 -1.47 12.26
CA PHE A 415 -13.31 -0.63 11.46
C PHE A 415 -13.45 -0.88 9.95
N MET A 416 -13.64 -2.12 9.52
CA MET A 416 -13.76 -2.45 8.10
C MET A 416 -15.00 -1.83 7.47
N ASP A 417 -16.14 -1.87 8.16
CA ASP A 417 -17.37 -1.21 7.69
C ASP A 417 -17.21 0.31 7.66
N LEU A 418 -16.72 0.89 8.75
CA LEU A 418 -16.46 2.33 8.84
C LEU A 418 -15.47 2.79 7.76
N SER A 419 -14.33 2.12 7.62
CA SER A 419 -13.29 2.51 6.66
C SER A 419 -13.78 2.44 5.21
N GLN A 420 -14.64 1.48 4.89
CA GLN A 420 -15.26 1.40 3.56
C GLN A 420 -16.28 2.51 3.33
N LYS A 421 -17.14 2.80 4.33
CA LYS A 421 -18.22 3.81 4.21
C LYS A 421 -17.68 5.22 4.07
N ILE A 422 -16.66 5.58 4.86
CA ILE A 422 -16.08 6.93 4.85
C ILE A 422 -14.69 6.99 4.23
N LEU A 423 -14.22 5.89 3.61
CA LEU A 423 -12.97 5.81 2.84
C LEU A 423 -11.75 6.27 3.66
N ILE A 424 -11.56 5.71 4.86
CA ILE A 424 -10.36 5.98 5.68
C ILE A 424 -9.16 5.26 5.06
N ASN A 425 -8.22 6.02 4.52
CA ASN A 425 -6.92 5.55 4.03
C ASN A 425 -5.77 5.86 5.00
N ASN A 426 -5.94 6.88 5.83
CA ASN A 426 -5.05 7.22 6.93
C ASN A 426 -5.84 7.87 8.08
N ILE A 427 -5.27 7.91 9.30
CA ILE A 427 -5.97 8.39 10.49
C ILE A 427 -6.01 9.90 10.64
N ASN A 428 -5.20 10.64 9.88
CA ASN A 428 -5.23 12.11 9.88
C ASN A 428 -6.38 12.71 9.07
N LYS A 429 -7.19 11.87 8.44
CA LYS A 429 -8.43 12.27 7.77
C LYS A 429 -9.42 12.90 8.76
N SER A 430 -10.20 13.87 8.29
CA SER A 430 -11.34 14.42 9.01
C SER A 430 -12.61 14.42 8.15
N LEU A 431 -13.75 14.40 8.84
CA LEU A 431 -15.08 14.57 8.25
C LEU A 431 -15.71 15.82 8.89
N ILE A 432 -16.02 16.81 8.06
CA ILE A 432 -16.59 18.08 8.49
C ILE A 432 -18.07 18.12 8.10
N ILE A 433 -18.93 18.32 9.08
CA ILE A 433 -20.40 18.37 8.91
C ILE A 433 -20.89 19.74 9.38
N ASP A 434 -21.79 20.32 8.57
CA ASP A 434 -22.40 21.59 8.89
C ASP A 434 -23.54 21.48 9.95
N LYS A 435 -24.10 22.63 10.31
CA LYS A 435 -25.23 22.75 11.26
C LYS A 435 -26.53 22.10 10.79
N ASP A 436 -26.63 21.73 9.52
CA ASP A 436 -27.80 21.08 8.92
C ASP A 436 -27.57 19.55 8.75
N GLY A 437 -26.45 19.02 9.29
CA GLY A 437 -26.09 17.61 9.22
C GLY A 437 -25.53 17.17 7.87
N ARG A 438 -25.10 18.12 7.02
CA ARG A 438 -24.57 17.85 5.68
C ARG A 438 -23.07 17.93 5.66
N ILE A 439 -22.45 17.13 4.82
CA ILE A 439 -20.98 17.12 4.63
C ILE A 439 -20.53 18.46 4.04
N ILE A 440 -19.58 19.12 4.69
CA ILE A 440 -18.79 20.21 4.12
C ILE A 440 -17.59 19.63 3.37
N SER A 441 -16.83 18.75 4.03
CA SER A 441 -15.73 18.00 3.46
C SER A 441 -15.56 16.65 4.18
N ALA A 442 -15.27 15.60 3.43
CA ALA A 442 -15.02 14.26 3.97
C ALA A 442 -13.59 13.76 3.70
N PHE A 443 -12.74 14.57 3.09
CA PHE A 443 -11.40 14.17 2.63
C PHE A 443 -10.29 15.08 3.14
N GLU A 444 -10.58 15.94 4.11
CA GLU A 444 -9.60 16.91 4.59
C GLU A 444 -8.62 16.28 5.57
N ASP A 445 -7.33 16.61 5.42
CA ASP A 445 -6.29 16.26 6.39
C ASP A 445 -6.37 17.21 7.58
N ILE A 446 -6.37 16.67 8.80
CA ILE A 446 -6.46 17.46 10.04
C ILE A 446 -5.30 18.45 10.19
N PHE A 447 -4.16 18.19 9.56
CA PHE A 447 -2.98 19.05 9.57
C PHE A 447 -2.96 20.04 8.39
N SER A 448 -3.88 19.92 7.44
CA SER A 448 -3.92 20.79 6.26
C SER A 448 -4.25 22.24 6.65
N PRO A 449 -3.52 23.23 6.11
CA PRO A 449 -3.91 24.64 6.23
C PRO A 449 -5.26 24.96 5.60
N ASN A 450 -5.71 24.11 4.65
CA ASN A 450 -7.01 24.25 4.00
C ASN A 450 -8.17 24.02 4.97
N LEU A 451 -8.01 23.16 5.98
CA LEU A 451 -8.99 22.94 7.04
C LEU A 451 -9.38 24.26 7.73
N GLU A 452 -8.40 25.08 8.10
CA GLU A 452 -8.65 26.39 8.74
C GLU A 452 -9.41 27.33 7.80
N LYS A 453 -9.06 27.35 6.50
CA LYS A 453 -9.79 28.16 5.50
C LYS A 453 -11.25 27.75 5.38
N ILE A 454 -11.51 26.44 5.38
CA ILE A 454 -12.88 25.90 5.36
C ILE A 454 -13.67 26.37 6.59
N LEU A 455 -13.07 26.29 7.78
CA LEU A 455 -13.73 26.70 9.02
C LEU A 455 -14.00 28.19 9.05
N LEU A 456 -13.03 29.03 8.70
CA LEU A 456 -13.21 30.50 8.62
C LEU A 456 -14.34 30.88 7.66
N SER A 457 -14.49 30.20 6.54
CA SER A 457 -15.57 30.46 5.56
C SER A 457 -16.97 30.11 6.06
N LYS A 458 -17.11 29.42 7.19
CA LYS A 458 -18.37 28.99 7.79
C LYS A 458 -18.72 29.72 9.09
N GLU A 459 -17.77 30.47 9.67
CA GLU A 459 -18.03 31.38 10.82
C GLU A 459 -18.52 32.76 10.37
N SER A 460 -18.34 33.13 9.11
CA SER A 460 -18.88 34.32 8.47
C SER A 460 -20.31 34.08 7.95
#